data_0e6ee9c00731f1e1d4f15100008d2c7e
#
_entry.id   0e6ee9c00731f1e1d4f15100008d2c7e
#
_cell.length_a   1.000
_cell.length_b   1.000
_cell.length_c   1.000
_cell.angle_alpha   90.00
_cell.angle_beta   90.00
_cell.angle_gamma   90.00
#
_symmetry.space_group_name_H-M   'P 1'
#
loop_
_entity.id
_entity.type
_entity.pdbx_description
1 polymer ?
#
loop_
_entity_poly.entity_id
_entity_poly.type
_entity_poly.pdbx_seq_one_letter_code
_entity_poly.pdbx_strand_id
1 'polypeptide(L)'
;RKATNVTVLLLALLAVPLSVNAGGKASPMLDAVQKYAVSPEHAALFGALPIQSGSGRMMPVNTFSSEILRKLHKSDKIGQLNSDQFLLSLLAMPDMWMRVPFIALSNPELAAYYDLTDGECAYIQAFDSNGSYKLQEKLEEAYNKMPAQRTRFDKDLMKLDEQLNIFHQLINHQMLNLFPKEDDPNHKWYAPGDDLSAFTGKDSMFVSRIFDWYLGEVQEGLKSGDWAKADEVVGMIDTYQQAKNKTLD
;
A
#
# COMPACT_ATOMS: atom_id res chain seq x y z
N ARG A 1 23.12 7.38 13.06
CA ARG A 1 23.60 5.97 13.11
C ARG A 1 22.73 5.18 14.08
N LYS A 2 21.61 4.65 13.67
CA LYS A 2 20.89 3.53 14.30
C LYS A 2 19.97 2.90 13.24
N ALA A 3 20.58 2.22 12.27
CA ALA A 3 19.88 1.49 11.22
C ALA A 3 19.98 -0.05 11.42
N THR A 4 20.05 -0.53 12.67
CA THR A 4 20.53 -1.90 12.90
C THR A 4 19.49 -2.86 13.46
N ASN A 5 18.26 -2.43 13.77
CA ASN A 5 17.31 -3.32 14.46
C ASN A 5 16.11 -3.79 13.64
N VAL A 6 15.89 -3.24 12.45
CA VAL A 6 14.79 -3.68 11.56
C VAL A 6 15.11 -5.03 10.90
N THR A 7 16.39 -5.28 10.64
CA THR A 7 16.88 -6.51 9.97
C THR A 7 16.68 -7.78 10.81
N VAL A 8 16.66 -7.67 12.12
CA VAL A 8 16.57 -8.86 13.02
C VAL A 8 15.15 -9.42 13.12
N LEU A 9 14.13 -8.57 13.02
CA LEU A 9 12.74 -9.04 13.03
C LEU A 9 12.33 -9.72 11.71
N LEU A 10 12.89 -9.29 10.60
CA LEU A 10 12.69 -9.87 9.27
C LEU A 10 13.33 -11.27 9.13
N LEU A 11 14.48 -11.50 9.74
CA LEU A 11 15.20 -12.77 9.62
C LEU A 11 14.50 -13.95 10.34
N ALA A 12 13.75 -13.70 11.39
CA ALA A 12 13.00 -14.75 12.09
C ALA A 12 11.77 -15.25 11.33
N LEU A 13 11.24 -14.45 10.38
CA LEU A 13 10.07 -14.80 9.56
C LEU A 13 10.43 -15.46 8.23
N LEU A 14 11.70 -15.40 7.80
CA LEU A 14 12.18 -16.02 6.55
C LEU A 14 12.21 -17.55 6.58
N ALA A 15 12.02 -18.17 7.75
CA ALA A 15 12.07 -19.61 7.93
C ALA A 15 10.69 -20.31 7.90
N VAL A 16 9.61 -19.58 7.59
CA VAL A 16 8.29 -20.22 7.44
C VAL A 16 8.23 -20.87 6.06
N PRO A 17 8.13 -22.20 5.96
CA PRO A 17 7.98 -22.87 4.68
C PRO A 17 6.66 -22.43 4.04
N LEU A 18 6.70 -22.09 2.76
CA LEU A 18 5.52 -21.86 1.92
C LEU A 18 4.73 -23.18 1.78
N SER A 19 3.95 -23.52 2.80
CA SER A 19 3.00 -24.62 2.72
C SER A 19 1.79 -24.14 1.96
N VAL A 20 1.69 -24.50 0.68
CA VAL A 20 0.49 -24.35 -0.13
C VAL A 20 -0.61 -25.19 0.50
N ASN A 21 -1.58 -24.57 1.16
CA ASN A 21 -2.79 -25.20 1.63
C ASN A 21 -3.97 -24.68 0.79
N ALA A 22 -4.41 -25.48 -0.15
CA ALA A 22 -5.66 -25.28 -0.86
C ALA A 22 -6.84 -25.50 0.11
N GLY A 23 -7.58 -24.44 0.38
CA GLY A 23 -8.83 -24.49 1.14
C GLY A 23 -8.85 -23.51 2.29
N GLY A 24 -9.60 -22.44 2.20
CA GLY A 24 -10.19 -21.53 3.18
C GLY A 24 -9.58 -21.35 4.58
N LYS A 25 -8.30 -21.57 4.80
CA LYS A 25 -7.61 -21.36 6.07
C LYS A 25 -6.80 -20.09 5.98
N ALA A 26 -6.93 -19.25 7.02
CA ALA A 26 -6.12 -18.06 7.21
C ALA A 26 -4.65 -18.33 6.86
N SER A 27 -4.08 -17.50 5.96
CA SER A 27 -2.67 -17.62 5.57
C SER A 27 -1.80 -17.39 6.81
N PRO A 28 -0.83 -18.29 7.14
CA PRO A 28 0.10 -18.06 8.24
C PRO A 28 0.81 -16.71 8.17
N MET A 29 1.00 -16.18 6.98
CA MET A 29 1.57 -14.85 6.75
C MET A 29 0.60 -13.73 7.15
N LEU A 30 -0.69 -13.88 6.86
CA LEU A 30 -1.71 -12.93 7.32
C LEU A 30 -1.82 -12.94 8.85
N ASP A 31 -1.81 -14.12 9.46
CA ASP A 31 -1.81 -14.25 10.93
C ASP A 31 -0.57 -13.59 11.56
N ALA A 32 0.60 -13.72 10.92
CA ALA A 32 1.82 -13.05 11.36
C ALA A 32 1.71 -11.53 11.30
N VAL A 33 1.13 -10.97 10.23
CA VAL A 33 0.90 -9.53 10.09
C VAL A 33 -0.11 -9.04 11.12
N GLN A 34 -1.18 -9.80 11.39
CA GLN A 34 -2.22 -9.42 12.34
C GLN A 34 -1.74 -9.37 13.80
N LYS A 35 -0.64 -10.08 14.14
CA LYS A 35 0.01 -9.97 15.47
C LYS A 35 0.59 -8.57 15.73
N TYR A 36 0.89 -7.83 14.67
CA TYR A 36 1.40 -6.47 14.71
C TYR A 36 0.32 -5.52 14.16
N ALA A 37 -0.89 -5.60 14.71
CA ALA A 37 -1.99 -4.76 14.27
C ALA A 37 -1.80 -3.31 14.70
N VAL A 38 -2.03 -2.39 13.77
CA VAL A 38 -2.15 -0.96 14.08
C VAL A 38 -3.37 -0.76 14.99
N SER A 39 -3.26 0.11 16.02
CA SER A 39 -4.44 0.40 16.85
C SER A 39 -5.56 1.01 16.00
N PRO A 40 -6.81 0.63 16.22
CA PRO A 40 -7.94 1.22 15.50
C PRO A 40 -8.03 2.73 15.69
N GLU A 41 -7.71 3.23 16.88
CA GLU A 41 -7.74 4.64 17.23
C GLU A 41 -6.69 5.43 16.44
N HIS A 42 -5.44 4.94 16.41
CA HIS A 42 -4.39 5.57 15.60
C HIS A 42 -4.72 5.50 14.10
N ALA A 43 -5.19 4.36 13.62
CA ALA A 43 -5.61 4.20 12.23
C ALA A 43 -6.72 5.19 11.84
N ALA A 44 -7.65 5.48 12.76
CA ALA A 44 -8.71 6.47 12.53
C ALA A 44 -8.17 7.91 12.42
N LEU A 45 -7.15 8.28 13.20
CA LEU A 45 -6.47 9.59 13.08
C LEU A 45 -5.84 9.75 11.70
N PHE A 46 -5.10 8.75 11.24
CA PHE A 46 -4.51 8.74 9.90
C PHE A 46 -5.60 8.74 8.81
N GLY A 47 -6.65 7.94 9.00
CA GLY A 47 -7.80 7.84 8.11
C GLY A 47 -8.57 9.15 7.92
N ALA A 48 -8.49 10.07 8.89
CA ALA A 48 -9.13 11.38 8.83
C ALA A 48 -8.35 12.42 8.00
N LEU A 49 -7.06 12.20 7.72
CA LEU A 49 -6.25 13.14 6.93
C LEU A 49 -6.86 13.32 5.53
N PRO A 50 -6.98 14.56 5.03
CA PRO A 50 -7.33 14.79 3.64
C PRO A 50 -6.19 14.41 2.70
N ILE A 51 -6.54 13.85 1.56
CA ILE A 51 -5.65 13.60 0.43
C ILE A 51 -6.29 14.05 -0.87
N GLN A 52 -5.48 14.29 -1.88
CA GLN A 52 -5.97 14.53 -3.23
C GLN A 52 -5.84 13.24 -4.06
N SER A 53 -6.94 12.81 -4.66
CA SER A 53 -6.93 11.67 -5.59
C SER A 53 -6.17 12.01 -6.88
N GLY A 54 -5.84 10.99 -7.67
CA GLY A 54 -5.23 11.18 -9.00
C GLY A 54 -6.08 12.00 -9.98
N SER A 55 -7.40 12.13 -9.74
CA SER A 55 -8.30 13.00 -10.51
C SER A 55 -8.39 14.44 -9.97
N GLY A 56 -7.63 14.78 -8.93
CA GLY A 56 -7.65 16.10 -8.28
C GLY A 56 -8.74 16.29 -7.23
N ARG A 57 -9.59 15.27 -6.98
CA ARG A 57 -10.65 15.34 -5.98
C ARG A 57 -10.09 15.16 -4.58
N MET A 58 -10.54 15.99 -3.63
CA MET A 58 -10.23 15.81 -2.21
C MET A 58 -11.09 14.69 -1.61
N MET A 59 -10.45 13.86 -0.79
CA MET A 59 -11.11 12.79 -0.02
C MET A 59 -10.31 12.52 1.26
N PRO A 60 -10.93 11.96 2.31
CA PRO A 60 -10.16 11.47 3.46
C PRO A 60 -9.42 10.17 3.10
N VAL A 61 -8.30 9.91 3.78
CA VAL A 61 -7.54 8.65 3.65
C VAL A 61 -8.44 7.44 3.89
N ASN A 62 -9.38 7.49 4.81
CA ASN A 62 -10.34 6.42 5.07
C ASN A 62 -11.12 5.97 3.81
N THR A 63 -11.58 6.92 3.00
CA THR A 63 -12.24 6.61 1.73
C THR A 63 -11.26 5.93 0.77
N PHE A 64 -10.06 6.48 0.65
CA PHE A 64 -9.01 5.91 -0.20
C PHE A 64 -8.64 4.49 0.24
N SER A 65 -8.38 4.26 1.53
CA SER A 65 -7.99 2.95 2.06
C SER A 65 -9.07 1.89 1.79
N SER A 66 -10.34 2.26 1.95
CA SER A 66 -11.47 1.39 1.66
C SER A 66 -11.59 1.05 0.16
N GLU A 67 -11.42 2.04 -0.73
CA GLU A 67 -11.43 1.83 -2.18
C GLU A 67 -10.27 0.94 -2.62
N ILE A 68 -9.06 1.17 -2.10
CA ILE A 68 -7.87 0.37 -2.39
C ILE A 68 -8.03 -1.07 -1.93
N LEU A 69 -8.46 -1.29 -0.69
CA LEU A 69 -8.61 -2.66 -0.18
C LEU A 69 -9.68 -3.43 -0.97
N ARG A 70 -10.81 -2.81 -1.30
CA ARG A 70 -11.82 -3.43 -2.17
C ARG A 70 -11.28 -3.75 -3.57
N LYS A 71 -10.41 -2.91 -4.11
CA LYS A 71 -9.81 -3.14 -5.42
C LYS A 71 -8.82 -4.30 -5.39
N LEU A 72 -8.02 -4.42 -4.34
CA LEU A 72 -7.02 -5.47 -4.20
C LEU A 72 -7.63 -6.80 -3.70
N HIS A 73 -8.51 -6.75 -2.70
CA HIS A 73 -9.00 -7.90 -1.93
C HIS A 73 -10.49 -8.20 -2.08
N LYS A 74 -11.25 -7.31 -2.76
CA LYS A 74 -12.71 -7.38 -2.93
C LYS A 74 -13.53 -7.34 -1.63
N SER A 75 -12.93 -6.85 -0.56
CA SER A 75 -13.56 -6.66 0.75
C SER A 75 -13.08 -5.32 1.33
N ASP A 76 -13.79 -4.78 2.30
CA ASP A 76 -13.39 -3.59 3.09
C ASP A 76 -12.68 -3.97 4.41
N LYS A 77 -12.45 -5.27 4.60
CA LYS A 77 -11.68 -5.83 5.71
C LYS A 77 -10.79 -6.96 5.23
N ILE A 78 -9.66 -7.16 5.91
CA ILE A 78 -8.78 -8.29 5.71
C ILE A 78 -8.43 -8.93 7.06
N GLY A 79 -8.86 -10.16 7.26
CA GLY A 79 -8.81 -10.78 8.58
C GLY A 79 -9.54 -9.91 9.61
N GLN A 80 -8.84 -9.48 10.66
CA GLN A 80 -9.37 -8.61 11.72
C GLN A 80 -9.11 -7.11 11.45
N LEU A 81 -8.36 -6.77 10.40
CA LEU A 81 -7.97 -5.40 10.09
C LEU A 81 -9.07 -4.69 9.27
N ASN A 82 -9.43 -3.47 9.66
CA ASN A 82 -10.17 -2.57 8.80
C ASN A 82 -9.26 -1.97 7.72
N SER A 83 -9.82 -1.23 6.77
CA SER A 83 -9.07 -0.68 5.64
C SER A 83 -7.96 0.29 6.04
N ASP A 84 -8.15 1.11 7.09
CA ASP A 84 -7.13 2.05 7.55
C ASP A 84 -5.98 1.32 8.24
N GLN A 85 -6.30 0.34 9.08
CA GLN A 85 -5.31 -0.55 9.70
C GLN A 85 -4.51 -1.31 8.64
N PHE A 86 -5.19 -1.85 7.61
CA PHE A 86 -4.55 -2.52 6.49
C PHE A 86 -3.58 -1.59 5.77
N LEU A 87 -4.02 -0.39 5.38
CA LEU A 87 -3.19 0.56 4.63
C LEU A 87 -1.93 0.94 5.43
N LEU A 88 -2.09 1.32 6.70
CA LEU A 88 -0.94 1.65 7.54
C LEU A 88 0.00 0.46 7.78
N SER A 89 -0.55 -0.73 7.99
CA SER A 89 0.22 -1.96 8.12
C SER A 89 1.05 -2.24 6.86
N LEU A 90 0.45 -2.05 5.66
CA LEU A 90 1.12 -2.23 4.38
C LEU A 90 2.27 -1.22 4.21
N LEU A 91 2.02 0.05 4.51
CA LEU A 91 3.03 1.10 4.40
C LEU A 91 4.18 0.93 5.39
N ALA A 92 3.90 0.46 6.60
CA ALA A 92 4.90 0.25 7.65
C ALA A 92 5.67 -1.07 7.52
N MET A 93 5.08 -2.09 6.91
CA MET A 93 5.65 -3.44 6.78
C MET A 93 5.52 -3.99 5.34
N PRO A 94 6.01 -3.27 4.31
CA PRO A 94 5.81 -3.66 2.91
C PRO A 94 6.38 -5.05 2.60
N ASP A 95 7.55 -5.39 3.14
CA ASP A 95 8.21 -6.69 2.91
C ASP A 95 7.38 -7.88 3.40
N MET A 96 6.62 -7.70 4.48
CA MET A 96 5.69 -8.73 4.95
C MET A 96 4.49 -8.85 4.00
N TRP A 97 3.89 -7.72 3.64
CA TRP A 97 2.72 -7.69 2.77
C TRP A 97 2.98 -8.17 1.35
N MET A 98 4.19 -8.00 0.82
CA MET A 98 4.59 -8.61 -0.46
C MET A 98 4.41 -10.13 -0.49
N ARG A 99 4.44 -10.80 0.67
CA ARG A 99 4.38 -12.26 0.84
C ARG A 99 3.00 -12.75 1.26
N VAL A 100 2.11 -11.87 1.69
CA VAL A 100 0.74 -12.23 2.07
C VAL A 100 -0.08 -12.48 0.81
N PRO A 101 -0.67 -13.67 0.62
CA PRO A 101 -1.61 -13.91 -0.47
C PRO A 101 -2.96 -13.27 -0.10
N PHE A 102 -3.24 -12.09 -0.67
CA PHE A 102 -4.47 -11.35 -0.43
C PHE A 102 -5.00 -10.62 -1.67
N ILE A 103 -4.22 -10.56 -2.74
CA ILE A 103 -4.64 -9.94 -4.01
C ILE A 103 -5.60 -10.89 -4.70
N ALA A 104 -6.86 -10.49 -4.80
CA ALA A 104 -7.93 -11.34 -5.30
C ALA A 104 -7.72 -11.74 -6.76
N LEU A 105 -7.67 -13.03 -7.00
CA LEU A 105 -7.47 -13.66 -8.30
C LEU A 105 -8.61 -14.66 -8.56
N SER A 106 -9.52 -14.32 -9.46
CA SER A 106 -10.73 -15.13 -9.71
C SER A 106 -10.65 -16.03 -10.93
N ASN A 107 -9.47 -16.15 -11.55
CA ASN A 107 -9.25 -16.98 -12.74
C ASN A 107 -8.26 -18.11 -12.43
N PRO A 108 -8.72 -19.37 -12.24
CA PRO A 108 -7.83 -20.48 -11.92
C PRO A 108 -6.85 -20.82 -13.06
N GLU A 109 -7.23 -20.60 -14.33
CA GLU A 109 -6.36 -20.79 -15.48
C GLU A 109 -5.16 -19.83 -15.40
N LEU A 110 -5.41 -18.57 -15.06
CA LEU A 110 -4.37 -17.56 -14.86
C LEU A 110 -3.46 -17.92 -13.69
N ALA A 111 -4.04 -18.37 -12.57
CA ALA A 111 -3.30 -18.83 -11.41
C ALA A 111 -2.36 -19.99 -11.76
N ALA A 112 -2.88 -21.02 -12.46
CA ALA A 112 -2.10 -22.17 -12.88
C ALA A 112 -0.99 -21.82 -13.89
N TYR A 113 -1.28 -20.91 -14.83
CA TYR A 113 -0.32 -20.52 -15.88
C TYR A 113 0.93 -19.84 -15.30
N TYR A 114 0.77 -19.04 -14.25
CA TYR A 114 1.87 -18.29 -13.64
C TYR A 114 2.38 -18.86 -12.30
N ASP A 115 1.86 -20.01 -11.89
CA ASP A 115 2.16 -20.62 -10.57
C ASP A 115 1.88 -19.62 -9.41
N LEU A 116 0.65 -19.08 -9.45
CA LEU A 116 0.12 -18.19 -8.41
C LEU A 116 -0.82 -18.96 -7.49
N THR A 117 -0.98 -18.51 -6.25
CA THR A 117 -1.98 -19.08 -5.36
C THR A 117 -3.39 -18.80 -5.90
N ASP A 118 -4.19 -19.86 -6.06
CA ASP A 118 -5.58 -19.74 -6.55
C ASP A 118 -6.46 -19.00 -5.54
N GLY A 119 -7.36 -18.18 -6.06
CA GLY A 119 -8.26 -17.34 -5.28
C GLY A 119 -7.63 -16.02 -4.80
N GLU A 120 -6.47 -16.08 -4.19
CA GLU A 120 -5.72 -14.92 -3.68
C GLU A 120 -4.21 -15.14 -3.85
N CYS A 121 -3.54 -14.27 -4.60
CA CYS A 121 -2.10 -14.35 -4.80
C CYS A 121 -1.33 -13.31 -3.97
N ALA A 122 -0.05 -13.59 -3.74
CA ALA A 122 0.88 -12.65 -3.14
C ALA A 122 1.61 -11.87 -4.24
N TYR A 123 1.94 -10.60 -3.95
CA TYR A 123 2.67 -9.73 -4.89
C TYR A 123 3.96 -10.37 -5.41
N ILE A 124 4.75 -10.96 -4.50
CA ILE A 124 6.05 -11.56 -4.85
C ILE A 124 5.92 -12.72 -5.87
N GLN A 125 4.78 -13.40 -5.93
CA GLN A 125 4.55 -14.50 -6.86
C GLN A 125 4.50 -14.06 -8.33
N ALA A 126 4.29 -12.77 -8.60
CA ALA A 126 4.31 -12.21 -9.94
C ALA A 126 5.72 -12.09 -10.54
N PHE A 127 6.76 -12.39 -9.75
CA PHE A 127 8.17 -12.28 -10.15
C PHE A 127 8.84 -13.65 -10.11
N ASP A 128 9.79 -13.86 -11.01
CA ASP A 128 10.62 -15.06 -11.01
C ASP A 128 11.80 -14.97 -10.01
N SER A 129 12.63 -16.00 -9.94
CA SER A 129 13.79 -16.06 -9.05
C SER A 129 14.85 -15.00 -9.35
N ASN A 130 14.84 -14.40 -10.54
CA ASN A 130 15.76 -13.34 -10.96
C ASN A 130 15.16 -11.94 -10.74
N GLY A 131 13.92 -11.87 -10.20
CA GLY A 131 13.20 -10.62 -10.02
C GLY A 131 12.52 -10.08 -11.29
N SER A 132 12.45 -10.86 -12.36
CA SER A 132 11.76 -10.46 -13.60
C SER A 132 10.26 -10.63 -13.47
N TYR A 133 9.49 -9.69 -14.02
CA TYR A 133 8.04 -9.71 -14.00
C TYR A 133 7.48 -10.76 -14.96
N LYS A 134 6.87 -11.81 -14.42
CA LYS A 134 6.40 -12.98 -15.19
C LYS A 134 5.30 -12.67 -16.19
N LEU A 135 4.49 -11.63 -15.92
CA LEU A 135 3.29 -11.33 -16.70
C LEU A 135 3.58 -10.54 -17.99
N GLN A 136 4.78 -9.98 -18.13
CA GLN A 136 5.13 -8.98 -19.17
C GLN A 136 4.74 -9.42 -20.59
N GLU A 137 5.17 -10.61 -21.02
CA GLU A 137 4.98 -11.07 -22.39
C GLU A 137 3.49 -11.17 -22.78
N LYS A 138 2.70 -11.81 -21.93
CA LYS A 138 1.25 -11.98 -22.19
C LYS A 138 0.46 -10.69 -22.03
N LEU A 139 0.92 -9.78 -21.18
CA LEU A 139 0.34 -8.45 -21.08
C LEU A 139 0.54 -7.65 -22.38
N GLU A 140 1.75 -7.66 -22.96
CA GLU A 140 2.00 -7.01 -24.25
C GLU A 140 1.10 -7.58 -25.35
N GLU A 141 0.95 -8.91 -25.41
CA GLU A 141 0.02 -9.54 -26.34
C GLU A 141 -1.43 -9.07 -26.11
N ALA A 142 -1.88 -9.02 -24.85
CA ALA A 142 -3.23 -8.61 -24.50
C ALA A 142 -3.51 -7.13 -24.84
N TYR A 143 -2.55 -6.25 -24.57
CA TYR A 143 -2.67 -4.82 -24.89
C TYR A 143 -2.70 -4.56 -26.40
N ASN A 144 -1.96 -5.34 -27.18
CA ASN A 144 -1.95 -5.25 -28.65
C ASN A 144 -3.22 -5.75 -29.33
N LYS A 145 -4.07 -6.52 -28.62
CA LYS A 145 -5.38 -6.95 -29.12
C LYS A 145 -6.40 -5.82 -29.07
N MET A 146 -7.25 -5.73 -30.09
CA MET A 146 -8.44 -4.86 -30.00
C MET A 146 -9.32 -5.31 -28.83
N PRO A 147 -10.00 -4.39 -28.11
CA PRO A 147 -10.80 -4.72 -26.93
C PRO A 147 -11.80 -5.87 -27.15
N ALA A 148 -12.42 -5.94 -28.33
CA ALA A 148 -13.37 -6.99 -28.70
C ALA A 148 -12.72 -8.38 -28.91
N GLN A 149 -11.41 -8.44 -29.14
CA GLN A 149 -10.65 -9.67 -29.37
C GLN A 149 -10.02 -10.21 -28.08
N ARG A 150 -10.06 -9.44 -26.98
CA ARG A 150 -9.51 -9.85 -25.69
C ARG A 150 -10.34 -10.97 -25.09
N THR A 151 -9.70 -12.08 -24.82
CA THR A 151 -10.29 -13.23 -24.12
C THR A 151 -10.57 -12.90 -22.65
N ARG A 152 -11.24 -13.81 -21.94
CA ARG A 152 -11.39 -13.72 -20.49
C ARG A 152 -10.01 -13.72 -19.80
N PHE A 153 -9.11 -14.58 -20.24
CA PHE A 153 -7.73 -14.64 -19.73
C PHE A 153 -7.03 -13.29 -19.87
N ASP A 154 -7.07 -12.65 -21.06
CA ASP A 154 -6.46 -11.36 -21.31
C ASP A 154 -7.00 -10.28 -20.33
N LYS A 155 -8.33 -10.23 -20.15
CA LYS A 155 -8.97 -9.24 -19.27
C LYS A 155 -8.62 -9.44 -17.80
N ASP A 156 -8.61 -10.70 -17.35
CA ASP A 156 -8.26 -11.03 -15.97
C ASP A 156 -6.77 -10.80 -15.71
N LEU A 157 -5.90 -11.07 -16.70
CA LEU A 157 -4.47 -10.74 -16.63
C LEU A 157 -4.23 -9.22 -16.50
N MET A 158 -4.90 -8.42 -17.33
CA MET A 158 -4.80 -6.95 -17.28
C MET A 158 -5.31 -6.41 -15.93
N LYS A 159 -6.36 -7.02 -15.36
CA LYS A 159 -6.87 -6.67 -14.04
C LYS A 159 -5.87 -7.01 -12.94
N LEU A 160 -5.24 -8.18 -13.01
CA LEU A 160 -4.21 -8.58 -12.06
C LEU A 160 -3.01 -7.61 -12.13
N ASP A 161 -2.57 -7.25 -13.33
CA ASP A 161 -1.52 -6.25 -13.54
C ASP A 161 -1.86 -4.90 -12.89
N GLU A 162 -3.09 -4.43 -13.07
CA GLU A 162 -3.56 -3.20 -12.41
C GLU A 162 -3.48 -3.30 -10.87
N GLN A 163 -3.91 -4.43 -10.28
CA GLN A 163 -3.83 -4.67 -8.84
C GLN A 163 -2.38 -4.70 -8.33
N LEU A 164 -1.49 -5.41 -9.05
CA LEU A 164 -0.07 -5.46 -8.72
C LEU A 164 0.61 -4.10 -8.84
N ASN A 165 0.24 -3.31 -9.84
CA ASN A 165 0.75 -1.95 -10.02
C ASN A 165 0.28 -1.00 -8.90
N ILE A 166 -0.97 -1.10 -8.45
CA ILE A 166 -1.48 -0.37 -7.28
C ILE A 166 -0.64 -0.73 -6.04
N PHE A 167 -0.44 -2.02 -5.79
CA PHE A 167 0.40 -2.46 -4.67
C PHE A 167 1.82 -1.88 -4.77
N HIS A 168 2.42 -1.94 -5.96
CA HIS A 168 3.76 -1.38 -6.22
C HIS A 168 3.82 0.12 -5.91
N GLN A 169 2.83 0.89 -6.37
CA GLN A 169 2.78 2.32 -6.09
C GLN A 169 2.61 2.62 -4.60
N LEU A 170 1.80 1.82 -3.89
CA LEU A 170 1.62 1.99 -2.44
C LEU A 170 2.92 1.79 -1.66
N ILE A 171 3.68 0.72 -1.95
CA ILE A 171 4.95 0.46 -1.25
C ILE A 171 6.05 1.46 -1.60
N ASN A 172 5.90 2.19 -2.71
CA ASN A 172 6.76 3.30 -3.10
C ASN A 172 6.20 4.68 -2.66
N HIS A 173 5.15 4.70 -1.86
CA HIS A 173 4.50 5.89 -1.30
C HIS A 173 3.99 6.90 -2.36
N GLN A 174 3.58 6.42 -3.55
CA GLN A 174 3.25 7.26 -4.71
C GLN A 174 1.76 7.61 -4.86
N MET A 175 0.86 7.05 -4.06
CA MET A 175 -0.58 7.25 -4.23
C MET A 175 -1.21 8.17 -3.18
N LEU A 176 -0.54 8.36 -2.05
CA LEU A 176 -1.02 9.17 -0.95
C LEU A 176 -0.59 10.63 -1.14
N ASN A 177 -1.34 11.40 -1.90
CA ASN A 177 -1.04 12.81 -2.13
C ASN A 177 -1.38 13.64 -0.88
N LEU A 178 -0.47 13.64 0.09
CA LEU A 178 -0.62 14.23 1.42
C LEU A 178 -0.16 15.69 1.49
N PHE A 179 0.70 16.13 0.57
CA PHE A 179 1.40 17.40 0.68
C PHE A 179 0.85 18.44 -0.29
N PRO A 180 0.00 19.39 0.19
CA PRO A 180 -0.41 20.55 -0.60
C PRO A 180 0.79 21.45 -0.89
N LYS A 181 0.85 21.98 -2.11
CA LYS A 181 1.80 23.03 -2.46
C LYS A 181 1.05 24.34 -2.67
N GLU A 182 1.28 25.30 -1.79
CA GLU A 182 0.52 26.56 -1.69
C GLU A 182 0.48 27.34 -3.01
N ASP A 183 1.60 27.39 -3.73
CA ASP A 183 1.74 28.17 -4.97
C ASP A 183 1.63 27.33 -6.24
N ASP A 184 1.10 26.11 -6.18
CA ASP A 184 0.90 25.29 -7.36
C ASP A 184 -0.30 25.83 -8.16
N PRO A 185 -0.12 26.18 -9.45
CA PRO A 185 -1.18 26.76 -10.28
C PRO A 185 -2.36 25.82 -10.52
N ASN A 186 -2.15 24.51 -10.35
CA ASN A 186 -3.17 23.48 -10.50
C ASN A 186 -3.67 22.96 -9.14
N HIS A 187 -3.26 23.57 -8.05
CA HIS A 187 -3.55 23.12 -6.68
C HIS A 187 -3.20 21.64 -6.45
N LYS A 188 -2.09 21.19 -7.03
CA LYS A 188 -1.63 19.82 -6.95
C LYS A 188 -1.09 19.52 -5.56
N TRP A 189 -1.51 18.37 -5.03
CA TRP A 189 -0.91 17.75 -3.86
C TRP A 189 0.06 16.65 -4.29
N TYR A 190 1.10 16.46 -3.50
CA TYR A 190 2.19 15.53 -3.79
C TYR A 190 2.19 14.37 -2.80
N ALA A 191 2.52 13.19 -3.28
CA ALA A 191 2.75 12.03 -2.43
C ALA A 191 4.20 12.02 -1.89
N PRO A 192 4.46 11.35 -0.76
CA PRO A 192 5.82 11.22 -0.23
C PRO A 192 6.82 10.58 -1.20
N GLY A 193 6.35 9.69 -2.08
CA GLY A 193 7.17 9.01 -3.09
C GLY A 193 7.31 9.77 -4.42
N ASP A 194 6.72 10.95 -4.55
CA ASP A 194 6.86 11.79 -5.74
C ASP A 194 8.20 12.56 -5.76
N ASP A 195 8.51 13.17 -6.89
CA ASP A 195 9.55 14.20 -6.95
C ASP A 195 9.09 15.44 -6.18
N LEU A 196 9.70 15.66 -5.02
CA LEU A 196 9.41 16.78 -4.11
C LEU A 196 10.30 18.02 -4.37
N SER A 197 11.06 18.06 -5.45
CA SER A 197 11.95 19.16 -5.80
C SER A 197 11.25 20.51 -6.00
N ALA A 198 9.94 20.48 -6.23
CA ALA A 198 9.11 21.69 -6.32
C ALA A 198 8.95 22.42 -4.97
N PHE A 199 9.19 21.76 -3.85
CA PHE A 199 9.15 22.36 -2.53
C PHE A 199 10.48 23.01 -2.19
N THR A 200 10.45 24.16 -1.50
CA THR A 200 11.65 24.92 -1.12
C THR A 200 11.64 25.30 0.36
N GLY A 201 12.81 25.67 0.90
CA GLY A 201 12.94 26.19 2.25
C GLY A 201 12.46 25.22 3.32
N LYS A 202 11.64 25.71 4.26
CA LYS A 202 11.11 24.91 5.38
C LYS A 202 10.15 23.80 4.90
N ASP A 203 9.38 24.06 3.86
CA ASP A 203 8.44 23.07 3.31
C ASP A 203 9.19 21.88 2.72
N SER A 204 10.27 22.11 1.97
CA SER A 204 11.13 21.03 1.48
C SER A 204 11.70 20.18 2.61
N MET A 205 12.14 20.80 3.69
CA MET A 205 12.66 20.07 4.86
C MET A 205 11.57 19.23 5.54
N PHE A 206 10.35 19.73 5.60
CA PHE A 206 9.23 19.03 6.21
C PHE A 206 8.78 17.84 5.34
N VAL A 207 8.38 18.09 4.09
CA VAL A 207 7.79 17.05 3.21
C VAL A 207 8.75 15.91 2.90
N SER A 208 10.07 16.18 2.87
CA SER A 208 11.09 15.17 2.58
C SER A 208 11.35 14.20 3.74
N ARG A 209 10.84 14.47 4.96
CA ARG A 209 11.19 13.69 6.17
C ARG A 209 10.00 13.22 6.98
N ILE A 210 8.90 13.97 6.96
CA ILE A 210 7.80 13.76 7.90
C ILE A 210 7.16 12.39 7.74
N PHE A 211 7.01 11.90 6.52
CA PHE A 211 6.34 10.63 6.27
C PHE A 211 7.20 9.44 6.69
N ASP A 212 8.50 9.47 6.41
CA ASP A 212 9.44 8.43 6.88
C ASP A 212 9.53 8.42 8.41
N TRP A 213 9.55 9.60 9.02
CA TRP A 213 9.48 9.69 10.47
C TRP A 213 8.17 9.11 11.01
N TYR A 214 7.05 9.48 10.41
CA TYR A 214 5.75 8.94 10.76
C TYR A 214 5.71 7.41 10.70
N LEU A 215 6.15 6.81 9.61
CA LEU A 215 6.20 5.35 9.47
C LEU A 215 7.16 4.70 10.50
N GLY A 216 8.25 5.37 10.85
CA GLY A 216 9.14 4.93 11.94
C GLY A 216 8.42 4.86 13.29
N GLU A 217 7.61 5.87 13.63
CA GLU A 217 6.83 5.88 14.87
C GLU A 217 5.67 4.86 14.83
N VAL A 218 5.06 4.64 13.66
CA VAL A 218 4.07 3.54 13.48
C VAL A 218 4.74 2.19 13.74
N GLN A 219 5.95 1.94 13.23
CA GLN A 219 6.69 0.71 13.49
C GLN A 219 7.02 0.53 14.98
N GLU A 220 7.38 1.60 15.68
CA GLU A 220 7.58 1.53 17.13
C GLU A 220 6.26 1.26 17.88
N GLY A 221 5.16 1.86 17.45
CA GLY A 221 3.82 1.56 17.98
C GLY A 221 3.42 0.09 17.80
N LEU A 222 3.71 -0.49 16.63
CA LEU A 222 3.48 -1.91 16.35
C LEU A 222 4.24 -2.85 17.30
N LYS A 223 5.42 -2.44 17.78
CA LYS A 223 6.26 -3.22 18.68
C LYS A 223 5.89 -3.01 20.16
N SER A 224 5.64 -1.77 20.54
CA SER A 224 5.46 -1.37 21.95
C SER A 224 4.01 -1.33 22.40
N GLY A 225 3.06 -1.14 21.46
CA GLY A 225 1.67 -0.81 21.77
C GLY A 225 1.45 0.66 22.18
N ASP A 226 2.51 1.47 22.23
CA ASP A 226 2.42 2.91 22.52
C ASP A 226 2.36 3.71 21.21
N TRP A 227 1.25 4.40 21.01
CA TRP A 227 0.96 5.17 19.80
C TRP A 227 1.11 6.68 19.94
N ALA A 228 1.44 7.17 21.14
CA ALA A 228 1.45 8.60 21.45
C ALA A 228 2.34 9.42 20.50
N LYS A 229 3.51 8.91 20.13
CA LYS A 229 4.41 9.61 19.18
C LYS A 229 3.88 9.55 17.74
N ALA A 230 3.33 8.43 17.32
CA ALA A 230 2.70 8.33 16.01
C ALA A 230 1.50 9.28 15.89
N ASP A 231 0.69 9.42 16.97
CA ASP A 231 -0.40 10.39 17.05
C ASP A 231 0.09 11.83 16.95
N GLU A 232 1.21 12.15 17.60
CA GLU A 232 1.84 13.46 17.51
C GLU A 232 2.28 13.78 16.07
N VAL A 233 2.95 12.83 15.40
CA VAL A 233 3.46 13.04 14.04
C VAL A 233 2.34 13.14 13.01
N VAL A 234 1.28 12.34 13.13
CA VAL A 234 0.10 12.48 12.25
C VAL A 234 -0.58 13.85 12.44
N GLY A 235 -0.60 14.36 13.68
CA GLY A 235 -1.07 15.72 13.99
C GLY A 235 -0.21 16.82 13.36
N MET A 236 1.11 16.61 13.22
CA MET A 236 1.97 17.53 12.48
C MET A 236 1.65 17.56 10.99
N ILE A 237 1.33 16.40 10.38
CA ILE A 237 0.92 16.32 8.98
C ILE A 237 -0.40 17.10 8.79
N ASP A 238 -1.39 16.86 9.64
CA ASP A 238 -2.66 17.58 9.61
C ASP A 238 -2.48 19.10 9.74
N THR A 239 -1.67 19.55 10.70
CA THR A 239 -1.35 20.97 10.90
C THR A 239 -0.70 21.59 9.65
N TYR A 240 0.22 20.85 9.02
CA TYR A 240 0.85 21.30 7.76
C TYR A 240 -0.18 21.43 6.64
N GLN A 241 -1.05 20.43 6.48
CA GLN A 241 -2.11 20.45 5.48
C GLN A 241 -3.04 21.64 5.66
N GLN A 242 -3.49 21.91 6.88
CA GLN A 242 -4.37 23.05 7.19
C GLN A 242 -3.67 24.40 6.91
N ALA A 243 -2.38 24.52 7.24
CA ALA A 243 -1.61 25.74 7.02
C ALA A 243 -1.36 26.05 5.53
N LYS A 244 -1.27 25.01 4.68
CA LYS A 244 -0.90 25.12 3.27
C LYS A 244 -2.07 24.99 2.30
N ASN A 245 -3.19 24.49 2.76
CA ASN A 245 -4.36 24.30 1.92
C ASN A 245 -5.32 25.48 2.02
N LYS A 246 -5.21 26.42 1.09
CA LYS A 246 -6.12 27.56 0.97
C LYS A 246 -7.49 27.21 0.34
N THR A 247 -7.69 25.94 -0.06
CA THR A 247 -8.92 25.49 -0.74
C THR A 247 -9.91 24.79 0.20
N LEU A 248 -9.61 24.69 1.50
CA LEU A 248 -10.52 24.13 2.51
C LEU A 248 -11.38 25.19 3.24
N ASP A 249 -11.30 26.47 2.83
CA ASP A 249 -12.16 27.55 3.32
C ASP A 249 -13.52 27.61 2.58
#